data_a2e5abc692532839b8d53f6fa9ffce0f
#
_entry.id   a2e5abc692532839b8d53f6fa9ffce0f
#
_cell.length_a   1.000
_cell.length_b   1.000
_cell.length_c   1.000
_cell.angle_alpha   90.00
_cell.angle_beta   90.00
_cell.angle_gamma   90.00
#
_symmetry.space_group_name_H-M   'P 1'
#
loop_
_entity.id
_entity.type
_entity.pdbx_description
1 polymer ?
#
loop_
_entity_poly.entity_id
_entity_poly.type
_entity_poly.pdbx_seq_one_letter_code
_entity_poly.pdbx_strand_id
1 'polypeptide(L)'
;MRVGIAGLGKMGSAFAENLIHRGYEVRVWDRSSDHVRAVVALGAQAAATPEELVVGMDAVLVMLWDDAAAKEISLARIIPAASPPTVVIEMSTLSPTMYQTLGRAAEQKGLEFLACPVLGSTDLARTGKITVLASGSEKTYTRVRALLDALGSSVTYVGPTGTSAYLKLANNAIIGIIAESLRELLTFCERAGVDPNVATESLTGAFGRIASSKIQQLHDHDTRPRFSLDALHKDLLLARDAGVSVDVPLGLLEAVIPPVERAIGRGLGEDDYIALVFSEV
;
A
#
# COMPACT_ATOMS: atom_id res chain seq x y z
N MET A 1 20.10 -12.27 -7.19
CA MET A 1 18.68 -12.62 -7.24
C MET A 1 18.01 -11.74 -8.28
N ARG A 2 17.27 -12.33 -9.20
CA ARG A 2 16.53 -11.64 -10.26
C ARG A 2 15.11 -11.39 -9.78
N VAL A 3 14.69 -10.13 -9.79
CA VAL A 3 13.40 -9.72 -9.24
C VAL A 3 12.58 -9.03 -10.33
N GLY A 4 11.42 -9.58 -10.62
CA GLY A 4 10.40 -8.92 -11.45
C GLY A 4 9.55 -7.97 -10.60
N ILE A 5 9.16 -6.81 -11.13
CA ILE A 5 8.23 -5.89 -10.46
C ILE A 5 7.13 -5.52 -11.43
N ALA A 6 5.89 -5.88 -11.10
CA ALA A 6 4.68 -5.50 -11.82
C ALA A 6 3.95 -4.38 -11.10
N GLY A 7 3.69 -3.29 -11.81
CA GLY A 7 3.09 -2.06 -11.26
C GLY A 7 4.15 -1.10 -10.73
N LEU A 8 4.33 0.01 -11.45
CA LEU A 8 5.33 1.05 -11.18
C LEU A 8 4.68 2.39 -10.78
N GLY A 9 3.59 2.31 -10.04
CA GLY A 9 3.07 3.47 -9.34
C GLY A 9 4.09 3.98 -8.30
N LYS A 10 3.70 4.93 -7.45
CA LYS A 10 4.59 5.54 -6.44
C LYS A 10 5.38 4.51 -5.63
N MET A 11 4.72 3.44 -5.15
CA MET A 11 5.35 2.41 -4.31
C MET A 11 6.21 1.43 -5.11
N GLY A 12 5.70 0.91 -6.23
CA GLY A 12 6.44 -0.04 -7.04
C GLY A 12 7.71 0.54 -7.63
N SER A 13 7.67 1.81 -8.08
CA SER A 13 8.88 2.53 -8.53
C SER A 13 9.88 2.71 -7.38
N ALA A 14 9.41 3.02 -6.17
CA ALA A 14 10.29 3.16 -5.00
C ALA A 14 10.96 1.82 -4.63
N PHE A 15 10.25 0.70 -4.73
CA PHE A 15 10.85 -0.62 -4.53
C PHE A 15 11.87 -0.97 -5.61
N ALA A 16 11.56 -0.67 -6.88
CA ALA A 16 12.50 -0.89 -7.97
C ALA A 16 13.81 -0.11 -7.77
N GLU A 17 13.70 1.18 -7.46
CA GLU A 17 14.83 2.04 -7.15
C GLU A 17 15.68 1.50 -5.99
N ASN A 18 15.05 1.13 -4.87
CA ASN A 18 15.74 0.56 -3.72
C ASN A 18 16.48 -0.74 -4.08
N LEU A 19 15.84 -1.66 -4.80
CA LEU A 19 16.45 -2.93 -5.16
C LEU A 19 17.60 -2.77 -6.16
N ILE A 20 17.47 -1.86 -7.14
CA ILE A 20 18.54 -1.51 -8.06
C ILE A 20 19.76 -0.98 -7.31
N HIS A 21 19.57 -0.03 -6.38
CA HIS A 21 20.65 0.52 -5.56
C HIS A 21 21.32 -0.54 -4.67
N ARG A 22 20.61 -1.60 -4.32
CA ARG A 22 21.16 -2.75 -3.56
C ARG A 22 21.79 -3.83 -4.43
N GLY A 23 21.88 -3.61 -5.75
CA GLY A 23 22.53 -4.51 -6.69
C GLY A 23 21.70 -5.74 -7.11
N TYR A 24 20.37 -5.70 -6.95
CA TYR A 24 19.50 -6.72 -7.51
C TYR A 24 19.37 -6.53 -9.02
N GLU A 25 19.24 -7.63 -9.76
CA GLU A 25 18.83 -7.60 -11.17
C GLU A 25 17.33 -7.40 -11.23
N VAL A 26 16.87 -6.21 -11.65
CA VAL A 26 15.45 -5.83 -11.63
C VAL A 26 14.91 -5.78 -13.05
N ARG A 27 13.79 -6.49 -13.29
CA ARG A 27 12.98 -6.37 -14.49
C ARG A 27 11.62 -5.78 -14.11
N VAL A 28 11.08 -4.90 -14.94
CA VAL A 28 9.88 -4.12 -14.59
C VAL A 28 8.84 -4.17 -15.69
N TRP A 29 7.59 -4.12 -15.28
CA TRP A 29 6.44 -3.95 -16.17
C TRP A 29 5.40 -3.03 -15.52
N ASP A 30 4.81 -2.15 -16.34
CA ASP A 30 3.64 -1.33 -15.99
C ASP A 30 2.83 -1.06 -17.27
N ARG A 31 1.54 -0.73 -17.10
CA ARG A 31 0.69 -0.29 -18.24
C ARG A 31 1.18 1.03 -18.84
N SER A 32 1.76 1.90 -18.01
CA SER A 32 2.33 3.18 -18.42
C SER A 32 3.77 3.00 -18.88
N SER A 33 4.02 3.26 -20.16
CA SER A 33 5.38 3.28 -20.72
C SER A 33 6.27 4.36 -20.09
N ASP A 34 5.67 5.43 -19.55
CA ASP A 34 6.41 6.51 -18.89
C ASP A 34 6.99 6.03 -17.56
N HIS A 35 6.20 5.29 -16.77
CA HIS A 35 6.68 4.68 -15.54
C HIS A 35 7.82 3.69 -15.82
N VAL A 36 7.67 2.85 -16.87
CA VAL A 36 8.71 1.90 -17.27
C VAL A 36 9.99 2.63 -17.65
N ARG A 37 9.91 3.65 -18.52
CA ARG A 37 11.09 4.44 -18.93
C ARG A 37 11.82 5.07 -17.76
N ALA A 38 11.07 5.63 -16.81
CA ALA A 38 11.66 6.25 -15.62
C ALA A 38 12.51 5.26 -14.80
N VAL A 39 12.01 4.04 -14.61
CA VAL A 39 12.71 3.01 -13.81
C VAL A 39 13.85 2.34 -14.62
N VAL A 40 13.68 2.18 -15.93
CA VAL A 40 14.75 1.70 -16.82
C VAL A 40 15.96 2.64 -16.83
N ALA A 41 15.72 3.96 -16.75
CA ALA A 41 16.79 4.94 -16.62
C ALA A 41 17.62 4.79 -15.34
N LEU A 42 17.10 4.10 -14.31
CA LEU A 42 17.81 3.75 -13.07
C LEU A 42 18.56 2.41 -13.17
N GLY A 43 18.43 1.66 -14.26
CA GLY A 43 19.14 0.41 -14.50
C GLY A 43 18.27 -0.86 -14.52
N ALA A 44 16.95 -0.75 -14.50
CA ALA A 44 16.08 -1.90 -14.69
C ALA A 44 15.99 -2.35 -16.15
N GLN A 45 15.60 -3.61 -16.37
CA GLN A 45 15.21 -4.13 -17.69
C GLN A 45 13.69 -3.99 -17.85
N ALA A 46 13.25 -3.55 -19.04
CA ALA A 46 11.82 -3.53 -19.35
C ALA A 46 11.35 -4.91 -19.80
N ALA A 47 10.13 -5.29 -19.39
CA ALA A 47 9.36 -6.37 -19.99
C ALA A 47 8.22 -5.74 -20.83
N ALA A 48 7.93 -6.31 -22.00
CA ALA A 48 6.83 -5.84 -22.84
C ALA A 48 5.46 -6.27 -22.30
N THR A 49 5.40 -7.39 -21.59
CA THR A 49 4.15 -7.94 -21.02
C THR A 49 4.37 -8.50 -19.61
N PRO A 50 3.30 -8.68 -18.80
CA PRO A 50 3.40 -9.36 -17.51
C PRO A 50 3.92 -10.80 -17.62
N GLU A 51 3.64 -11.48 -18.72
CA GLU A 51 4.13 -12.84 -18.99
C GLU A 51 5.64 -12.85 -19.22
N GLU A 52 6.16 -11.88 -19.95
CA GLU A 52 7.61 -11.73 -20.16
C GLU A 52 8.32 -11.35 -18.85
N LEU A 53 7.66 -10.54 -18.02
CA LEU A 53 8.21 -10.12 -16.73
C LEU A 53 8.67 -11.30 -15.89
N VAL A 54 7.87 -12.38 -15.83
CA VAL A 54 8.09 -13.50 -14.89
C VAL A 54 9.14 -14.49 -15.37
N VAL A 55 9.51 -14.46 -16.66
CA VAL A 55 10.42 -15.45 -17.24
C VAL A 55 11.81 -15.38 -16.61
N GLY A 56 12.18 -16.45 -15.92
CA GLY A 56 13.49 -16.61 -15.29
C GLY A 56 13.71 -15.75 -14.05
N MET A 57 12.67 -15.20 -13.44
CA MET A 57 12.77 -14.47 -12.17
C MET A 57 12.80 -15.42 -10.98
N ASP A 58 13.57 -15.08 -9.95
CA ASP A 58 13.59 -15.79 -8.68
C ASP A 58 12.38 -15.39 -7.81
N ALA A 59 11.96 -14.13 -7.90
CA ALA A 59 10.76 -13.59 -7.27
C ALA A 59 10.10 -12.54 -8.16
N VAL A 60 8.78 -12.39 -8.05
CA VAL A 60 8.00 -11.34 -8.70
C VAL A 60 7.22 -10.58 -7.63
N LEU A 61 7.55 -9.31 -7.44
CA LEU A 61 6.81 -8.37 -6.61
C LEU A 61 5.67 -7.79 -7.44
N VAL A 62 4.47 -7.77 -6.88
CA VAL A 62 3.30 -7.18 -7.54
C VAL A 62 2.78 -6.03 -6.69
N MET A 63 2.62 -4.84 -7.30
CA MET A 63 2.17 -3.63 -6.63
C MET A 63 1.13 -2.92 -7.49
N LEU A 64 -0.11 -3.36 -7.38
CA LEU A 64 -1.25 -2.89 -8.16
C LEU A 64 -2.21 -2.05 -7.30
N TRP A 65 -3.22 -1.47 -7.95
CA TRP A 65 -4.11 -0.54 -7.28
C TRP A 65 -5.16 -1.23 -6.40
N ASP A 66 -5.83 -2.27 -6.92
CA ASP A 66 -6.99 -2.90 -6.31
C ASP A 66 -7.18 -4.38 -6.72
N ASP A 67 -8.24 -4.99 -6.23
CA ASP A 67 -8.64 -6.37 -6.54
C ASP A 67 -8.92 -6.57 -8.04
N ALA A 68 -9.47 -5.58 -8.73
CA ALA A 68 -9.75 -5.67 -10.16
C ALA A 68 -8.45 -5.76 -10.96
N ALA A 69 -7.49 -4.91 -10.65
CA ALA A 69 -6.16 -4.93 -11.25
C ALA A 69 -5.41 -6.24 -10.90
N ALA A 70 -5.51 -6.72 -9.66
CA ALA A 70 -4.91 -7.99 -9.25
C ALA A 70 -5.56 -9.20 -9.98
N LYS A 71 -6.86 -9.18 -10.20
CA LYS A 71 -7.55 -10.20 -10.99
C LYS A 71 -7.09 -10.20 -12.45
N GLU A 72 -6.95 -9.02 -13.04
CA GLU A 72 -6.50 -8.86 -14.44
C GLU A 72 -5.03 -9.25 -14.61
N ILE A 73 -4.15 -8.81 -13.73
CA ILE A 73 -2.71 -8.94 -13.91
C ILE A 73 -2.14 -10.13 -13.13
N SER A 74 -2.36 -10.21 -11.82
CA SER A 74 -1.78 -11.29 -11.01
C SER A 74 -2.43 -12.63 -11.32
N LEU A 75 -3.78 -12.69 -11.28
CA LEU A 75 -4.52 -13.95 -11.44
C LEU A 75 -4.53 -14.42 -12.90
N ALA A 76 -4.79 -13.52 -13.86
CA ALA A 76 -5.00 -13.93 -15.25
C ALA A 76 -3.71 -13.98 -16.09
N ARG A 77 -2.62 -13.31 -15.66
CA ARG A 77 -1.41 -13.21 -16.48
C ARG A 77 -0.13 -13.65 -15.76
N ILE A 78 0.18 -13.11 -14.56
CA ILE A 78 1.43 -13.42 -13.84
C ILE A 78 1.45 -14.87 -13.35
N ILE A 79 0.45 -15.28 -12.57
CA ILE A 79 0.40 -16.64 -12.00
C ILE A 79 0.36 -17.71 -13.12
N PRO A 80 -0.45 -17.60 -14.19
CA PRO A 80 -0.42 -18.55 -15.28
C PRO A 80 0.91 -18.66 -16.02
N ALA A 81 1.65 -17.58 -16.18
CA ALA A 81 2.92 -17.53 -16.90
C ALA A 81 4.14 -17.90 -16.02
N ALA A 82 4.04 -17.71 -14.71
CA ALA A 82 5.13 -18.07 -13.79
C ALA A 82 5.32 -19.59 -13.69
N SER A 83 6.54 -19.99 -13.38
CA SER A 83 6.92 -21.40 -13.18
C SER A 83 7.85 -21.54 -11.97
N PRO A 84 7.82 -22.65 -11.25
CA PRO A 84 8.79 -22.92 -10.19
C PRO A 84 10.24 -22.78 -10.74
N PRO A 85 11.17 -22.24 -9.96
CA PRO A 85 11.09 -21.91 -8.54
C PRO A 85 10.66 -20.47 -8.22
N THR A 86 10.04 -19.73 -9.13
CA THR A 86 9.61 -18.34 -8.93
C THR A 86 8.63 -18.21 -7.76
N VAL A 87 8.87 -17.25 -6.86
CA VAL A 87 7.93 -16.87 -5.80
C VAL A 87 7.14 -15.65 -6.24
N VAL A 88 5.81 -15.71 -6.17
CA VAL A 88 4.95 -14.54 -6.39
C VAL A 88 4.67 -13.87 -5.05
N ILE A 89 5.03 -12.61 -4.94
CA ILE A 89 4.89 -11.80 -3.71
C ILE A 89 3.94 -10.65 -4.04
N GLU A 90 2.70 -10.78 -3.60
CA GLU A 90 1.67 -9.76 -3.80
C GLU A 90 1.76 -8.72 -2.67
N MET A 91 2.09 -7.49 -3.03
CA MET A 91 2.33 -6.40 -2.07
C MET A 91 1.27 -5.29 -2.15
N SER A 92 0.32 -5.41 -3.09
CA SER A 92 -0.81 -4.49 -3.24
C SER A 92 -1.69 -4.50 -1.99
N THR A 93 -2.45 -3.45 -1.75
CA THR A 93 -3.50 -3.48 -0.73
C THR A 93 -4.77 -4.08 -1.34
N LEU A 94 -5.06 -5.33 -1.01
CA LEU A 94 -6.18 -6.10 -1.54
C LEU A 94 -7.10 -6.59 -0.43
N SER A 95 -8.28 -7.09 -0.84
CA SER A 95 -9.17 -7.79 0.07
C SER A 95 -8.55 -9.11 0.55
N PRO A 96 -8.90 -9.58 1.77
CA PRO A 96 -8.49 -10.91 2.24
C PRO A 96 -8.87 -12.03 1.27
N THR A 97 -10.07 -11.95 0.68
CA THR A 97 -10.58 -12.92 -0.30
C THR A 97 -9.75 -12.95 -1.58
N MET A 98 -9.28 -11.78 -2.06
CA MET A 98 -8.42 -11.73 -3.25
C MET A 98 -7.09 -12.39 -2.98
N TYR A 99 -6.42 -12.12 -1.86
CA TYR A 99 -5.19 -12.80 -1.49
C TYR A 99 -5.34 -14.32 -1.40
N GLN A 100 -6.45 -14.81 -0.80
CA GLN A 100 -6.75 -16.24 -0.74
C GLN A 100 -6.96 -16.83 -2.14
N THR A 101 -7.60 -16.08 -3.03
CA THR A 101 -7.83 -16.51 -4.42
C THR A 101 -6.52 -16.62 -5.19
N LEU A 102 -5.64 -15.62 -5.08
CA LEU A 102 -4.30 -15.65 -5.68
C LEU A 102 -3.44 -16.77 -5.11
N GLY A 103 -3.47 -16.98 -3.79
CA GLY A 103 -2.73 -18.04 -3.12
C GLY A 103 -3.16 -19.43 -3.61
N ARG A 104 -4.47 -19.70 -3.71
CA ARG A 104 -4.99 -20.97 -4.25
C ARG A 104 -4.62 -21.17 -5.72
N ALA A 105 -4.69 -20.11 -6.54
CA ALA A 105 -4.30 -20.19 -7.94
C ALA A 105 -2.80 -20.49 -8.10
N ALA A 106 -1.96 -19.87 -7.29
CA ALA A 106 -0.53 -20.17 -7.26
C ALA A 106 -0.25 -21.63 -6.82
N GLU A 107 -0.90 -22.09 -5.76
CA GLU A 107 -0.78 -23.47 -5.27
C GLU A 107 -1.16 -24.48 -6.34
N GLN A 108 -2.27 -24.28 -7.06
CA GLN A 108 -2.70 -25.13 -8.17
C GLN A 108 -1.67 -25.25 -9.30
N LYS A 109 -0.82 -24.23 -9.44
CA LYS A 109 0.31 -24.19 -10.39
C LYS A 109 1.63 -24.69 -9.79
N GLY A 110 1.63 -25.12 -8.53
CA GLY A 110 2.84 -25.51 -7.81
C GLY A 110 3.80 -24.34 -7.52
N LEU A 111 3.28 -23.10 -7.55
CA LEU A 111 4.05 -21.88 -7.24
C LEU A 111 4.01 -21.56 -5.76
N GLU A 112 5.07 -20.98 -5.26
CA GLU A 112 5.09 -20.36 -3.93
C GLU A 112 4.50 -18.95 -4.02
N PHE A 113 3.66 -18.60 -3.03
CA PHE A 113 2.96 -17.32 -2.96
C PHE A 113 3.04 -16.74 -1.55
N LEU A 114 3.22 -15.42 -1.47
CA LEU A 114 3.08 -14.64 -0.23
C LEU A 114 2.23 -13.39 -0.48
N ALA A 115 1.35 -13.10 0.45
CA ALA A 115 0.68 -11.81 0.57
C ALA A 115 1.50 -10.93 1.51
N CYS A 116 2.04 -9.83 0.99
CA CYS A 116 3.00 -8.98 1.70
C CYS A 116 2.63 -7.49 1.61
N PRO A 117 1.42 -7.06 2.03
CA PRO A 117 1.12 -5.62 2.09
C PRO A 117 2.09 -4.89 3.00
N VAL A 118 2.24 -3.59 2.78
CA VAL A 118 3.26 -2.77 3.44
C VAL A 118 2.67 -1.60 4.20
N LEU A 119 3.38 -1.16 5.26
CA LEU A 119 3.07 0.03 6.04
C LEU A 119 4.20 1.04 5.91
N GLY A 120 3.87 2.27 5.57
CA GLY A 120 4.81 3.38 5.43
C GLY A 120 4.64 4.15 4.12
N SER A 121 5.47 5.17 3.94
CA SER A 121 5.46 6.05 2.78
C SER A 121 6.39 5.58 1.66
N THR A 122 6.28 6.19 0.49
CA THR A 122 7.18 5.98 -0.65
C THR A 122 8.64 6.30 -0.32
N ASP A 123 8.89 7.30 0.54
CA ASP A 123 10.25 7.66 0.96
C ASP A 123 10.89 6.56 1.81
N LEU A 124 10.09 5.92 2.68
CA LEU A 124 10.53 4.75 3.43
C LEU A 124 10.77 3.55 2.52
N ALA A 125 9.96 3.36 1.47
CA ALA A 125 10.16 2.30 0.49
C ALA A 125 11.46 2.48 -0.30
N ARG A 126 11.79 3.71 -0.75
CA ARG A 126 13.05 4.01 -1.45
C ARG A 126 14.28 3.67 -0.62
N THR A 127 14.20 3.84 0.68
CA THR A 127 15.33 3.63 1.59
C THR A 127 15.34 2.24 2.25
N GLY A 128 14.40 1.36 1.89
CA GLY A 128 14.27 0.03 2.49
C GLY A 128 13.91 0.07 3.98
N LYS A 129 13.09 1.05 4.37
CA LYS A 129 12.67 1.26 5.77
C LYS A 129 11.17 1.05 6.00
N ILE A 130 10.48 0.47 5.03
CA ILE A 130 9.05 0.17 5.15
C ILE A 130 8.82 -1.00 6.11
N THR A 131 7.61 -1.14 6.64
CA THR A 131 7.21 -2.37 7.35
C THR A 131 6.51 -3.29 6.36
N VAL A 132 6.95 -4.55 6.28
CA VAL A 132 6.34 -5.60 5.46
C VAL A 132 5.55 -6.56 6.35
N LEU A 133 4.27 -6.78 6.02
CA LEU A 133 3.39 -7.71 6.73
C LEU A 133 3.23 -8.97 5.88
N ALA A 134 3.99 -10.01 6.16
CA ALA A 134 3.99 -11.23 5.35
C ALA A 134 2.97 -12.25 5.86
N SER A 135 2.16 -12.81 4.95
CA SER A 135 1.30 -13.96 5.23
C SER A 135 1.32 -14.97 4.10
N GLY A 136 1.20 -16.27 4.46
CA GLY A 136 1.31 -17.40 3.54
C GLY A 136 2.08 -18.55 4.16
N SER A 137 2.79 -19.34 3.35
CA SER A 137 3.64 -20.41 3.85
C SER A 137 4.85 -19.86 4.60
N GLU A 138 5.07 -20.30 5.85
CA GLU A 138 6.24 -19.92 6.64
C GLU A 138 7.55 -20.38 5.96
N LYS A 139 7.54 -21.52 5.28
CA LYS A 139 8.67 -22.00 4.47
C LYS A 139 9.01 -21.01 3.37
N THR A 140 8.00 -20.54 2.62
CA THR A 140 8.19 -19.54 1.56
C THR A 140 8.68 -18.20 2.14
N TYR A 141 8.10 -17.77 3.26
CA TYR A 141 8.55 -16.57 3.98
C TYR A 141 10.03 -16.64 4.34
N THR A 142 10.47 -17.76 4.93
CA THR A 142 11.89 -17.96 5.30
C THR A 142 12.79 -17.93 4.07
N ARG A 143 12.37 -18.54 2.96
CA ARG A 143 13.12 -18.60 1.70
C ARG A 143 13.39 -17.22 1.10
N VAL A 144 12.43 -16.31 1.15
CA VAL A 144 12.55 -14.96 0.56
C VAL A 144 12.87 -13.88 1.58
N ARG A 145 13.14 -14.26 2.83
CA ARG A 145 13.37 -13.33 3.94
C ARG A 145 14.40 -12.25 3.61
N ALA A 146 15.52 -12.62 2.99
CA ALA A 146 16.56 -11.66 2.60
C ALA A 146 16.07 -10.59 1.61
N LEU A 147 15.17 -10.96 0.68
CA LEU A 147 14.53 -9.99 -0.22
C LEU A 147 13.58 -9.09 0.54
N LEU A 148 12.76 -9.63 1.44
CA LEU A 148 11.84 -8.83 2.25
C LEU A 148 12.60 -7.86 3.17
N ASP A 149 13.72 -8.28 3.76
CA ASP A 149 14.61 -7.43 4.59
C ASP A 149 15.32 -6.34 3.76
N ALA A 150 15.52 -6.56 2.46
CA ALA A 150 16.02 -5.51 1.57
C ALA A 150 14.96 -4.42 1.31
N LEU A 151 13.68 -4.76 1.36
CA LEU A 151 12.57 -3.82 1.15
C LEU A 151 12.20 -3.07 2.43
N GLY A 152 12.31 -3.70 3.59
CA GLY A 152 11.82 -3.14 4.84
C GLY A 152 12.73 -3.33 6.04
N SER A 153 12.76 -2.34 6.92
CA SER A 153 13.46 -2.43 8.21
C SER A 153 12.72 -3.25 9.27
N SER A 154 11.45 -3.54 9.02
CA SER A 154 10.61 -4.42 9.86
C SER A 154 9.83 -5.37 8.95
N VAL A 155 10.03 -6.66 9.12
CA VAL A 155 9.32 -7.70 8.38
C VAL A 155 8.67 -8.64 9.38
N THR A 156 7.34 -8.65 9.40
CA THR A 156 6.55 -9.42 10.36
C THR A 156 5.79 -10.53 9.62
N TYR A 157 5.98 -11.78 10.06
CA TYR A 157 5.11 -12.87 9.64
C TYR A 157 3.80 -12.83 10.43
N VAL A 158 2.67 -12.78 9.73
CA VAL A 158 1.34 -12.56 10.32
C VAL A 158 0.52 -13.86 10.41
N GLY A 159 0.86 -14.87 9.61
CA GLY A 159 0.14 -16.14 9.61
C GLY A 159 -0.28 -16.64 8.20
N PRO A 160 -1.35 -17.41 8.09
CA PRO A 160 -1.84 -17.97 6.81
C PRO A 160 -2.17 -16.89 5.78
N THR A 161 -2.19 -17.27 4.50
CA THR A 161 -2.48 -16.38 3.36
C THR A 161 -3.74 -15.54 3.57
N GLY A 162 -3.60 -14.22 3.46
CA GLY A 162 -4.69 -13.24 3.62
C GLY A 162 -4.82 -12.64 5.01
N THR A 163 -4.15 -13.19 6.05
CA THR A 163 -4.22 -12.59 7.40
C THR A 163 -3.56 -11.22 7.46
N SER A 164 -2.50 -10.99 6.67
CA SER A 164 -1.84 -9.69 6.57
C SER A 164 -2.74 -8.58 6.03
N ALA A 165 -3.76 -8.93 5.22
CA ALA A 165 -4.75 -7.97 4.73
C ALA A 165 -5.51 -7.30 5.88
N TYR A 166 -5.99 -8.06 6.85
CA TYR A 166 -6.75 -7.51 7.98
C TYR A 166 -5.90 -6.49 8.77
N LEU A 167 -4.63 -6.82 9.02
CA LEU A 167 -3.73 -5.90 9.73
C LEU A 167 -3.44 -4.65 8.91
N LYS A 168 -3.20 -4.80 7.59
CA LYS A 168 -3.02 -3.66 6.68
C LYS A 168 -4.25 -2.76 6.65
N LEU A 169 -5.44 -3.33 6.48
CA LEU A 169 -6.69 -2.58 6.40
C LEU A 169 -7.03 -1.90 7.73
N ALA A 170 -6.81 -2.59 8.86
CA ALA A 170 -6.98 -1.99 10.18
C ALA A 170 -6.03 -0.79 10.39
N ASN A 171 -4.75 -0.92 9.99
CA ASN A 171 -3.81 0.20 10.05
C ASN A 171 -4.26 1.38 9.19
N ASN A 172 -4.74 1.13 7.97
CA ASN A 172 -5.22 2.20 7.10
C ASN A 172 -6.53 2.82 7.60
N ALA A 173 -7.41 2.02 8.20
CA ALA A 173 -8.62 2.54 8.86
C ALA A 173 -8.28 3.53 9.98
N ILE A 174 -7.24 3.25 10.78
CA ILE A 174 -6.76 4.18 11.82
C ILE A 174 -6.34 5.52 11.20
N ILE A 175 -5.66 5.51 10.05
CA ILE A 175 -5.23 6.74 9.37
C ILE A 175 -6.45 7.61 9.03
N GLY A 176 -7.51 7.02 8.45
CA GLY A 176 -8.73 7.75 8.14
C GLY A 176 -9.45 8.28 9.37
N ILE A 177 -9.54 7.46 10.43
CA ILE A 177 -10.14 7.88 11.70
C ILE A 177 -9.38 9.08 12.30
N ILE A 178 -8.04 9.03 12.30
CA ILE A 178 -7.21 10.13 12.82
C ILE A 178 -7.40 11.40 11.97
N ALA A 179 -7.41 11.29 10.65
CA ALA A 179 -7.59 12.45 9.77
C ALA A 179 -8.94 13.15 10.03
N GLU A 180 -10.03 12.39 10.10
CA GLU A 180 -11.35 12.93 10.39
C GLU A 180 -11.44 13.51 11.82
N SER A 181 -10.85 12.82 12.79
CA SER A 181 -10.79 13.34 14.17
C SER A 181 -10.04 14.67 14.23
N LEU A 182 -8.93 14.81 13.52
CA LEU A 182 -8.18 16.08 13.43
C LEU A 182 -9.02 17.18 12.78
N ARG A 183 -9.68 16.87 11.66
CA ARG A 183 -10.55 17.83 10.99
C ARG A 183 -11.62 18.40 11.93
N GLU A 184 -12.38 17.52 12.55
CA GLU A 184 -13.47 17.91 13.45
C GLU A 184 -12.95 18.71 14.66
N LEU A 185 -11.89 18.22 15.30
CA LEU A 185 -11.37 18.81 16.52
C LEU A 185 -10.65 20.14 16.26
N LEU A 186 -9.91 20.28 15.16
CA LEU A 186 -9.29 21.54 14.78
C LEU A 186 -10.34 22.58 14.43
N THR A 187 -11.38 22.21 13.64
CA THR A 187 -12.49 23.12 13.32
C THR A 187 -13.23 23.55 14.58
N PHE A 188 -13.47 22.63 15.52
CA PHE A 188 -14.09 22.95 16.80
C PHE A 188 -13.25 23.96 17.60
N CYS A 189 -11.93 23.75 17.70
CA CYS A 189 -11.02 24.66 18.40
C CYS A 189 -10.98 26.05 17.76
N GLU A 190 -10.90 26.11 16.43
CA GLU A 190 -10.88 27.37 15.68
C GLU A 190 -12.17 28.17 15.91
N ARG A 191 -13.33 27.53 15.83
CA ARG A 191 -14.62 28.14 16.11
C ARG A 191 -14.77 28.62 17.55
N ALA A 192 -14.06 27.98 18.47
CA ALA A 192 -13.98 28.39 19.88
C ALA A 192 -12.97 29.50 20.13
N GLY A 193 -12.28 30.01 19.09
CA GLY A 193 -11.28 31.09 19.19
C GLY A 193 -9.90 30.62 19.66
N VAL A 194 -9.63 29.32 19.64
CA VAL A 194 -8.29 28.80 19.97
C VAL A 194 -7.36 29.04 18.78
N ASP A 195 -6.13 29.50 19.03
CA ASP A 195 -5.12 29.68 18.01
C ASP A 195 -4.88 28.35 17.26
N PRO A 196 -4.91 28.32 15.90
CA PRO A 196 -4.78 27.09 15.12
C PRO A 196 -3.47 26.34 15.37
N ASN A 197 -2.34 27.04 15.63
CA ASN A 197 -1.06 26.39 15.89
C ASN A 197 -1.09 25.69 17.26
N VAL A 198 -1.64 26.35 18.28
CA VAL A 198 -1.80 25.78 19.62
C VAL A 198 -2.71 24.53 19.56
N ALA A 199 -3.83 24.63 18.84
CA ALA A 199 -4.74 23.48 18.67
C ALA A 199 -4.04 22.32 17.94
N THR A 200 -3.33 22.59 16.86
CA THR A 200 -2.60 21.59 16.08
C THR A 200 -1.56 20.88 16.94
N GLU A 201 -0.69 21.61 17.63
CA GLU A 201 0.34 21.04 18.50
C GLU A 201 -0.26 20.19 19.62
N SER A 202 -1.32 20.70 20.26
CA SER A 202 -1.98 19.99 21.37
C SER A 202 -2.65 18.68 20.92
N LEU A 203 -3.38 18.73 19.78
CA LEU A 203 -4.15 17.59 19.29
C LEU A 203 -3.26 16.52 18.66
N THR A 204 -2.22 16.92 17.92
CA THR A 204 -1.32 15.94 17.29
C THR A 204 -0.54 15.12 18.28
N GLY A 205 -0.20 15.66 19.45
CA GLY A 205 0.41 14.92 20.53
C GLY A 205 -0.44 13.76 21.05
N ALA A 206 -1.77 13.87 20.91
CA ALA A 206 -2.70 12.82 21.32
C ALA A 206 -2.74 11.59 20.39
N PHE A 207 -2.42 11.79 19.12
CA PHE A 207 -2.48 10.73 18.10
C PHE A 207 -1.15 10.05 17.81
N GLY A 208 -0.10 10.40 18.56
CA GLY A 208 1.22 9.78 18.44
C GLY A 208 1.95 10.07 17.12
N ARG A 209 2.82 9.15 16.74
CA ARG A 209 3.73 9.36 15.59
C ARG A 209 3.04 9.58 14.24
N ILE A 210 1.85 9.03 14.03
CA ILE A 210 1.14 9.20 12.74
C ILE A 210 0.76 10.67 12.57
N ALA A 211 0.17 11.27 13.59
CA ALA A 211 -0.19 12.68 13.56
C ALA A 211 1.05 13.58 13.48
N SER A 212 2.11 13.30 14.27
CA SER A 212 3.33 14.12 14.22
C SER A 212 4.01 14.14 12.86
N SER A 213 3.91 13.05 12.08
CA SER A 213 4.44 13.02 10.71
C SER A 213 3.70 13.96 9.74
N LYS A 214 2.53 14.47 10.12
CA LYS A 214 1.67 15.33 9.30
C LYS A 214 1.62 16.79 9.78
N ILE A 215 2.22 17.10 10.93
CA ILE A 215 2.16 18.46 11.52
C ILE A 215 2.56 19.52 10.50
N GLN A 216 3.71 19.34 9.85
CA GLN A 216 4.20 20.33 8.89
C GLN A 216 3.26 20.50 7.69
N GLN A 217 2.70 19.41 7.18
CA GLN A 217 1.71 19.50 6.09
C GLN A 217 0.45 20.25 6.51
N LEU A 218 -0.01 20.05 7.75
CA LEU A 218 -1.16 20.78 8.30
C LEU A 218 -0.87 22.30 8.39
N HIS A 219 0.29 22.70 8.92
CA HIS A 219 0.66 24.10 9.06
C HIS A 219 0.82 24.80 7.70
N ASP A 220 1.45 24.12 6.75
CA ASP A 220 1.77 24.68 5.42
C ASP A 220 0.60 24.56 4.44
N HIS A 221 -0.53 23.95 4.83
CA HIS A 221 -1.62 23.55 3.93
C HIS A 221 -1.10 22.75 2.73
N ASP A 222 -0.05 21.94 2.96
CA ASP A 222 0.62 21.16 1.92
C ASP A 222 -0.11 19.84 1.68
N THR A 223 -0.94 19.82 0.64
CA THR A 223 -1.71 18.66 0.23
C THR A 223 -0.98 17.77 -0.79
N ARG A 224 0.31 18.00 -1.04
CA ARG A 224 1.09 17.12 -1.94
C ARG A 224 1.02 15.65 -1.46
N PRO A 225 0.62 14.72 -2.32
CA PRO A 225 0.22 13.40 -1.88
C PRO A 225 1.43 12.56 -1.43
N ARG A 226 1.37 12.04 -0.20
CA ARG A 226 2.14 10.90 0.29
C ARG A 226 1.26 9.66 0.36
N PHE A 227 -0.03 9.86 0.64
CA PHE A 227 -1.10 8.87 0.59
C PHE A 227 -2.39 9.62 0.21
N SER A 228 -2.88 9.41 -1.03
CA SER A 228 -3.99 10.19 -1.58
C SER A 228 -5.33 9.84 -0.93
N LEU A 229 -6.29 10.76 -1.01
CA LEU A 229 -7.66 10.53 -0.55
C LEU A 229 -8.32 9.38 -1.31
N ASP A 230 -8.09 9.24 -2.62
CA ASP A 230 -8.61 8.12 -3.40
C ASP A 230 -8.06 6.78 -2.91
N ALA A 231 -6.77 6.72 -2.58
CA ALA A 231 -6.17 5.52 -2.02
C ALA A 231 -6.72 5.20 -0.61
N LEU A 232 -6.86 6.23 0.23
CA LEU A 232 -7.49 6.07 1.54
C LEU A 232 -8.93 5.57 1.41
N HIS A 233 -9.74 6.20 0.56
CA HIS A 233 -11.14 5.81 0.33
C HIS A 233 -11.26 4.34 -0.08
N LYS A 234 -10.47 3.93 -1.08
CA LYS A 234 -10.39 2.52 -1.48
C LYS A 234 -10.09 1.60 -0.30
N ASP A 235 -9.10 1.94 0.52
CA ASP A 235 -8.68 1.12 1.65
C ASP A 235 -9.74 1.08 2.77
N LEU A 236 -10.49 2.18 2.98
CA LEU A 236 -11.62 2.22 3.92
C LEU A 236 -12.75 1.28 3.47
N LEU A 237 -13.09 1.28 2.18
CA LEU A 237 -14.09 0.36 1.63
C LEU A 237 -13.68 -1.10 1.78
N LEU A 238 -12.42 -1.43 1.50
CA LEU A 238 -11.89 -2.78 1.73
C LEU A 238 -11.94 -3.19 3.21
N ALA A 239 -11.61 -2.25 4.11
CA ALA A 239 -11.69 -2.51 5.55
C ALA A 239 -13.13 -2.77 6.02
N ARG A 240 -14.10 -1.98 5.52
CA ARG A 240 -15.54 -2.18 5.77
C ARG A 240 -15.98 -3.59 5.35
N ASP A 241 -15.68 -3.96 4.11
CA ASP A 241 -16.09 -5.25 3.56
C ASP A 241 -15.40 -6.43 4.28
N ALA A 242 -14.14 -6.25 4.68
CA ALA A 242 -13.43 -7.21 5.50
C ALA A 242 -14.06 -7.36 6.89
N GLY A 243 -14.48 -6.26 7.51
CA GLY A 243 -15.19 -6.27 8.78
C GLY A 243 -16.47 -7.11 8.72
N VAL A 244 -17.27 -6.94 7.67
CA VAL A 244 -18.48 -7.75 7.43
C VAL A 244 -18.13 -9.25 7.33
N SER A 245 -17.04 -9.61 6.65
CA SER A 245 -16.64 -11.01 6.44
C SER A 245 -16.26 -11.75 7.72
N VAL A 246 -15.98 -11.02 8.81
CA VAL A 246 -15.61 -11.56 10.14
C VAL A 246 -16.61 -11.18 11.23
N ASP A 247 -17.81 -10.73 10.87
CA ASP A 247 -18.89 -10.31 11.77
C ASP A 247 -18.47 -9.20 12.77
N VAL A 248 -17.57 -8.29 12.34
CA VAL A 248 -17.13 -7.13 13.13
C VAL A 248 -17.67 -5.86 12.48
N PRO A 249 -18.70 -5.20 13.07
CA PRO A 249 -19.14 -3.89 12.59
C PRO A 249 -18.08 -2.82 12.85
N LEU A 250 -17.73 -2.04 11.84
CA LEU A 250 -16.74 -0.96 11.91
C LEU A 250 -17.43 0.41 11.88
N GLY A 251 -18.17 0.75 12.93
CA GLY A 251 -19.08 1.92 12.99
C GLY A 251 -18.36 3.26 12.77
N LEU A 252 -17.17 3.46 13.35
CA LEU A 252 -16.39 4.68 13.13
C LEU A 252 -15.90 4.80 11.68
N LEU A 253 -15.58 3.66 11.05
CA LEU A 253 -15.19 3.64 9.64
C LEU A 253 -16.32 4.08 8.73
N GLU A 254 -17.56 3.65 9.00
CA GLU A 254 -18.74 4.09 8.26
C GLU A 254 -19.01 5.60 8.41
N ALA A 255 -18.65 6.19 9.54
CA ALA A 255 -18.74 7.63 9.76
C ALA A 255 -17.66 8.41 9.00
N VAL A 256 -16.53 7.79 8.70
CA VAL A 256 -15.39 8.44 8.00
C VAL A 256 -15.57 8.43 6.48
N ILE A 257 -16.22 7.41 5.92
CA ILE A 257 -16.38 7.27 4.46
C ILE A 257 -17.09 8.49 3.84
N PRO A 258 -18.26 8.97 4.31
CA PRO A 258 -18.96 10.09 3.68
C PRO A 258 -18.14 11.41 3.64
N PRO A 259 -17.42 11.83 4.68
CA PRO A 259 -16.51 12.98 4.58
C PRO A 259 -15.43 12.81 3.50
N VAL A 260 -14.83 11.64 3.39
CA VAL A 260 -13.83 11.35 2.37
C VAL A 260 -14.43 11.44 0.97
N GLU A 261 -15.60 10.86 0.74
CA GLU A 261 -16.32 10.94 -0.54
C GLU A 261 -16.68 12.38 -0.92
N ARG A 262 -17.11 13.20 0.03
CA ARG A 262 -17.36 14.63 -0.23
C ARG A 262 -16.12 15.39 -0.65
N ALA A 263 -14.96 15.13 -0.01
CA ALA A 263 -13.70 15.75 -0.38
C ALA A 263 -13.25 15.32 -1.79
N ILE A 264 -13.37 14.05 -2.13
CA ILE A 264 -13.11 13.52 -3.48
C ILE A 264 -14.02 14.19 -4.52
N GLY A 265 -15.33 14.32 -4.22
CA GLY A 265 -16.29 14.98 -5.09
C GLY A 265 -16.01 16.47 -5.34
N ARG A 266 -15.20 17.11 -4.49
CA ARG A 266 -14.67 18.48 -4.67
C ARG A 266 -13.35 18.53 -5.45
N GLY A 267 -12.86 17.40 -5.97
CA GLY A 267 -11.64 17.31 -6.77
C GLY A 267 -10.35 17.08 -5.98
N LEU A 268 -10.44 16.72 -4.69
CA LEU A 268 -9.29 16.50 -3.81
C LEU A 268 -8.78 15.04 -3.81
N GLY A 269 -9.29 14.19 -4.69
CA GLY A 269 -8.97 12.74 -4.71
C GLY A 269 -7.48 12.43 -4.83
N GLU A 270 -6.77 13.18 -5.66
CA GLU A 270 -5.32 13.04 -5.87
C GLU A 270 -4.47 13.70 -4.77
N ASP A 271 -5.05 14.55 -3.92
CA ASP A 271 -4.36 15.18 -2.80
C ASP A 271 -4.09 14.20 -1.66
N ASP A 272 -3.15 14.53 -0.77
CA ASP A 272 -2.91 13.76 0.45
C ASP A 272 -4.17 13.72 1.32
N TYR A 273 -4.39 12.61 2.04
CA TYR A 273 -5.57 12.46 2.91
C TYR A 273 -5.71 13.59 3.93
N ILE A 274 -4.66 14.33 4.22
CA ILE A 274 -4.69 15.52 5.08
C ILE A 274 -5.56 16.64 4.47
N ALA A 275 -5.80 16.62 3.16
CA ALA A 275 -6.70 17.58 2.49
C ALA A 275 -8.13 17.50 3.06
N LEU A 276 -8.51 16.35 3.66
CA LEU A 276 -9.77 16.19 4.37
C LEU A 276 -9.95 17.25 5.46
N VAL A 277 -8.87 17.62 6.15
CA VAL A 277 -8.90 18.63 7.22
C VAL A 277 -9.32 20.01 6.68
N PHE A 278 -9.00 20.31 5.42
CA PHE A 278 -9.25 21.61 4.78
C PHE A 278 -10.51 21.61 3.89
N SER A 279 -11.16 20.46 3.71
CA SER A 279 -12.21 20.28 2.72
C SER A 279 -13.56 20.95 3.07
N GLU A 280 -13.78 21.36 4.31
CA GLU A 280 -15.04 21.93 4.79
C GLU A 280 -14.91 23.43 5.23
N VAL A 281 -13.81 24.10 4.92
CA VAL A 281 -13.62 25.55 5.20
C VAL A 281 -14.11 26.39 4.01
#